data_fc35cda7e88ac01050a1c506a52eb2f5
#
_entry.id   fc35cda7e88ac01050a1c506a52eb2f5
#
_cell.length_a   1.000
_cell.length_b   1.000
_cell.length_c   1.000
_cell.angle_alpha   90.00
_cell.angle_beta   90.00
_cell.angle_gamma   90.00
#
_symmetry.space_group_name_H-M   'P 1'
#
loop_
_entity.id
_entity.type
_entity.pdbx_description
1 polymer ?
#
loop_
_entity_poly.entity_id
_entity_poly.type
_entity_poly.pdbx_seq_one_letter_code
_entity_poly.pdbx_strand_id
1 'polypeptide(L)'
;MCIRDSSHEACSFAGTHQLGKLICFYDQNGISIDGRVEAWFTDDTVKRFESYGWQVIEVDGHDTEAIIRAIDSAKREEQKPSMICCKTKIGFGSPSKEGSEKSHGSALGEEEVQATRDNLDWNHEPFTIPEIIYSAWNASEQGSELNESWDNLFSEYKDAFPEEHALLKRLIQGELPEDFDAKMNQFVEDSLSKEGSIATRKASELCLDFLCAELPELLGGSADLTGSNNTLSAASTSLSKHDANGNHIFYGVREFGMAAMMNGMALHGGIKPYGGTFLVFMDYARNAVRLSALMNIPVTYVFTHDSIGLGEDGPTHQPIEHIATLRNTPNLYNWRPADLVETGIAWKAAVSSVRNPHSLILSRQGLPKLPINKAQLSDIAKGGYVLDSADDPEIQIIASGSEVGAALEAKAILKSEKINVVSMPCLDLFNEQDLAYRESVILPNIPKLFVEISHPASWGPICSSMDKIMGIKTFGESAPGNILIKEFGFDASNIANEAKKLLG
;
A
#
# COMPACT_ATOMS: atom_id res chain seq x y z
N MET A 1 -4.36 -21.69 -4.36
CA MET A 1 -3.45 -20.59 -4.73
C MET A 1 -2.93 -20.74 -6.16
N CYS A 2 -2.46 -21.91 -6.59
CA CYS A 2 -1.89 -22.10 -7.93
C CYS A 2 -2.87 -21.93 -9.11
N ILE A 3 -4.17 -21.99 -8.88
CA ILE A 3 -5.20 -21.69 -9.88
C ILE A 3 -5.68 -20.24 -9.87
N ARG A 4 -5.09 -19.39 -9.01
CA ARG A 4 -5.33 -17.95 -9.00
C ARG A 4 -4.18 -17.24 -9.70
N ASP A 5 -4.39 -16.77 -10.91
CA ASP A 5 -3.34 -16.23 -11.77
C ASP A 5 -2.58 -15.06 -11.16
N SER A 6 -3.22 -14.21 -10.37
CA SER A 6 -2.55 -13.09 -9.69
C SER A 6 -1.42 -13.51 -8.73
N SER A 7 -1.42 -14.75 -8.21
CA SER A 7 -0.31 -15.26 -7.37
C SER A 7 0.98 -15.50 -8.17
N HIS A 8 0.88 -15.66 -9.49
CA HIS A 8 2.03 -15.93 -10.35
C HIS A 8 3.00 -14.76 -10.47
N GLU A 9 2.54 -13.52 -10.23
CA GLU A 9 3.43 -12.36 -10.13
C GLU A 9 4.46 -12.54 -9.01
N ALA A 10 4.00 -12.90 -7.80
CA ALA A 10 4.87 -13.16 -6.65
C ALA A 10 5.69 -14.46 -6.84
N CYS A 11 5.11 -15.52 -7.43
CA CYS A 11 5.80 -16.77 -7.66
C CYS A 11 6.96 -16.63 -8.66
N SER A 12 6.73 -15.91 -9.76
CA SER A 12 7.79 -15.60 -10.73
C SER A 12 8.89 -14.73 -10.10
N PHE A 13 8.51 -13.75 -9.28
CA PHE A 13 9.46 -12.92 -8.55
C PHE A 13 10.33 -13.76 -7.59
N ALA A 14 9.70 -14.65 -6.80
CA ALA A 14 10.38 -15.52 -5.86
C ALA A 14 11.43 -16.43 -6.54
N GLY A 15 11.11 -16.98 -7.70
CA GLY A 15 12.06 -17.77 -8.50
C GLY A 15 13.22 -16.91 -9.03
N THR A 16 12.93 -15.71 -9.55
CA THR A 16 13.95 -14.77 -10.03
C THR A 16 14.95 -14.37 -8.93
N HIS A 17 14.45 -14.15 -7.71
CA HIS A 17 15.27 -13.78 -6.56
C HIS A 17 15.84 -14.97 -5.79
N GLN A 18 15.58 -16.20 -6.24
CA GLN A 18 16.10 -17.43 -5.65
C GLN A 18 15.81 -17.57 -4.15
N LEU A 19 14.54 -17.35 -3.76
CA LEU A 19 14.11 -17.37 -2.36
C LEU A 19 14.04 -18.82 -1.82
N GLY A 20 15.21 -19.45 -1.59
CA GLY A 20 15.34 -20.87 -1.25
C GLY A 20 14.70 -21.27 0.08
N LYS A 21 14.42 -20.32 0.99
CA LYS A 21 13.69 -20.61 2.24
C LYS A 21 12.17 -20.67 2.07
N LEU A 22 11.64 -20.32 0.88
CA LEU A 22 10.20 -20.36 0.61
C LEU A 22 9.80 -21.78 0.17
N ILE A 23 9.03 -22.45 1.01
CA ILE A 23 8.45 -23.78 0.75
C ILE A 23 6.94 -23.64 0.71
N CYS A 24 6.34 -24.00 -0.42
CA CYS A 24 4.90 -23.94 -0.62
C CYS A 24 4.32 -25.33 -0.87
N PHE A 25 3.10 -25.56 -0.38
CA PHE A 25 2.30 -26.72 -0.69
C PHE A 25 1.18 -26.34 -1.65
N TYR A 26 0.99 -27.14 -2.67
CA TYR A 26 -0.16 -27.06 -3.56
C TYR A 26 -1.06 -28.28 -3.35
N ASP A 27 -2.24 -28.06 -2.77
CA ASP A 27 -3.28 -29.06 -2.65
C ASP A 27 -3.95 -29.23 -4.02
N GLN A 28 -3.51 -30.24 -4.76
CA GLN A 28 -3.96 -30.55 -6.13
C GLN A 28 -5.08 -31.59 -6.09
N ASN A 29 -6.27 -31.16 -5.65
CA ASN A 29 -7.43 -32.06 -5.53
C ASN A 29 -8.36 -32.08 -6.76
N GLY A 30 -8.13 -31.22 -7.78
CA GLY A 30 -8.88 -31.17 -9.03
C GLY A 30 -10.31 -30.64 -8.91
N ILE A 31 -10.69 -30.06 -7.77
CA ILE A 31 -12.04 -29.57 -7.49
C ILE A 31 -12.01 -28.09 -7.09
N SER A 32 -12.99 -27.35 -7.55
CA SER A 32 -13.31 -26.00 -7.08
C SER A 32 -14.80 -25.92 -6.71
N ILE A 33 -15.29 -24.73 -6.38
CA ILE A 33 -16.72 -24.51 -6.07
C ILE A 33 -17.64 -24.84 -7.25
N ASP A 34 -17.14 -24.72 -8.49
CA ASP A 34 -17.86 -25.02 -9.73
C ASP A 34 -17.74 -26.50 -10.16
N GLY A 35 -17.13 -27.34 -9.34
CA GLY A 35 -16.90 -28.76 -9.62
C GLY A 35 -15.49 -29.04 -10.15
N ARG A 36 -15.37 -29.98 -11.09
CA ARG A 36 -14.10 -30.41 -11.66
C ARG A 36 -13.44 -29.31 -12.47
N VAL A 37 -12.13 -29.08 -12.22
CA VAL A 37 -11.38 -27.96 -12.81
C VAL A 37 -11.02 -28.15 -14.28
N GLU A 38 -11.09 -29.35 -14.83
CA GLU A 38 -10.64 -29.68 -16.21
C GLU A 38 -11.36 -28.89 -17.30
N ALA A 39 -12.57 -28.35 -17.00
CA ALA A 39 -13.34 -27.55 -17.95
C ALA A 39 -12.76 -26.13 -18.14
N TRP A 40 -11.93 -25.63 -17.22
CA TRP A 40 -11.44 -24.26 -17.23
C TRP A 40 -9.99 -24.08 -16.73
N PHE A 41 -9.36 -25.15 -16.24
CA PHE A 41 -7.97 -25.15 -15.82
C PHE A 41 -7.27 -26.44 -16.23
N THR A 42 -6.41 -26.35 -17.25
CA THR A 42 -5.65 -27.47 -17.82
C THR A 42 -4.15 -27.24 -17.81
N ASP A 43 -3.69 -26.25 -17.05
CA ASP A 43 -2.30 -25.90 -16.96
C ASP A 43 -1.48 -27.00 -16.31
N ASP A 44 -0.29 -27.25 -16.84
CA ASP A 44 0.70 -28.09 -16.21
C ASP A 44 1.41 -27.26 -15.11
N THR A 45 0.89 -27.35 -13.89
CA THR A 45 1.40 -26.57 -12.74
C THR A 45 2.87 -26.90 -12.47
N VAL A 46 3.30 -28.15 -12.62
CA VAL A 46 4.69 -28.55 -12.42
C VAL A 46 5.60 -27.79 -13.37
N LYS A 47 5.37 -27.87 -14.68
CA LYS A 47 6.17 -27.17 -15.69
C LYS A 47 6.09 -25.66 -15.55
N ARG A 48 4.93 -25.11 -15.13
CA ARG A 48 4.77 -23.68 -14.90
C ARG A 48 5.72 -23.20 -13.81
N PHE A 49 5.77 -23.86 -12.65
CA PHE A 49 6.67 -23.50 -11.56
C PHE A 49 8.13 -23.80 -11.86
N GLU A 50 8.44 -24.89 -12.54
CA GLU A 50 9.78 -25.15 -13.06
C GLU A 50 10.28 -24.02 -13.97
N SER A 51 9.40 -23.46 -14.83
CA SER A 51 9.75 -22.35 -15.71
C SER A 51 10.01 -21.04 -14.95
N TYR A 52 9.48 -20.87 -13.72
CA TYR A 52 9.83 -19.78 -12.82
C TYR A 52 11.13 -19.99 -12.07
N GLY A 53 11.79 -21.14 -12.22
CA GLY A 53 13.02 -21.46 -11.51
C GLY A 53 12.82 -22.09 -10.14
N TRP A 54 11.63 -22.63 -9.84
CA TRP A 54 11.33 -23.34 -8.60
C TRP A 54 11.82 -24.80 -8.66
N GLN A 55 12.14 -25.36 -7.51
CA GLN A 55 12.13 -26.81 -7.31
C GLN A 55 10.69 -27.27 -7.20
N VAL A 56 10.27 -28.29 -7.96
CA VAL A 56 8.93 -28.85 -7.89
C VAL A 56 9.00 -30.32 -7.53
N ILE A 57 8.20 -30.74 -6.54
CA ILE A 57 8.15 -32.13 -6.04
C ILE A 57 6.69 -32.57 -6.05
N GLU A 58 6.39 -33.64 -6.78
CA GLU A 58 5.07 -34.25 -6.76
C GLU A 58 5.01 -35.39 -5.75
N VAL A 59 3.93 -35.42 -4.95
CA VAL A 59 3.69 -36.47 -3.94
C VAL A 59 2.22 -36.89 -3.92
N ASP A 60 1.97 -38.10 -3.46
CA ASP A 60 0.64 -38.44 -2.94
C ASP A 60 0.42 -37.69 -1.63
N GLY A 61 -0.57 -36.79 -1.60
CA GLY A 61 -0.89 -35.95 -0.44
C GLY A 61 -1.52 -36.71 0.72
N HIS A 62 -1.77 -38.01 0.57
CA HIS A 62 -2.20 -38.93 1.65
C HIS A 62 -1.09 -39.88 2.13
N ASP A 63 0.11 -39.84 1.52
CA ASP A 63 1.30 -40.56 1.97
C ASP A 63 2.18 -39.63 2.87
N THR A 64 2.03 -39.79 4.18
CA THR A 64 2.79 -38.99 5.17
C THR A 64 4.31 -39.11 4.99
N GLU A 65 4.82 -40.31 4.69
CA GLU A 65 6.26 -40.53 4.50
C GLU A 65 6.77 -39.84 3.24
N ALA A 66 6.00 -39.83 2.16
CA ALA A 66 6.34 -39.10 0.93
C ALA A 66 6.38 -37.57 1.20
N ILE A 67 5.42 -37.04 1.97
CA ILE A 67 5.37 -35.62 2.35
C ILE A 67 6.61 -35.25 3.19
N ILE A 68 6.97 -36.08 4.19
CA ILE A 68 8.19 -35.84 5.02
C ILE A 68 9.43 -35.79 4.14
N ARG A 69 9.62 -36.75 3.23
CA ARG A 69 10.77 -36.75 2.31
C ARG A 69 10.79 -35.53 1.41
N ALA A 70 9.63 -35.05 0.95
CA ALA A 70 9.53 -33.87 0.12
C ALA A 70 9.92 -32.60 0.90
N ILE A 71 9.47 -32.47 2.16
CA ILE A 71 9.85 -31.37 3.07
C ILE A 71 11.37 -31.38 3.29
N ASP A 72 11.97 -32.54 3.57
CA ASP A 72 13.41 -32.65 3.76
C ASP A 72 14.20 -32.30 2.50
N SER A 73 13.69 -32.65 1.33
CA SER A 73 14.28 -32.25 0.05
C SER A 73 14.18 -30.73 -0.15
N ALA A 74 13.02 -30.14 0.11
CA ALA A 74 12.78 -28.70 -0.01
C ALA A 74 13.67 -27.90 0.98
N LYS A 75 13.86 -28.38 2.21
CA LYS A 75 14.75 -27.75 3.21
C LYS A 75 16.22 -27.75 2.83
N ARG A 76 16.66 -28.72 2.01
CA ARG A 76 18.04 -28.78 1.52
C ARG A 76 18.29 -27.91 0.28
N GLU A 77 17.24 -27.45 -0.38
CA GLU A 77 17.35 -26.55 -1.54
C GLU A 77 17.42 -25.09 -1.07
N GLU A 78 18.60 -24.50 -1.15
CA GLU A 78 18.83 -23.12 -0.68
C GLU A 78 18.80 -22.08 -1.80
N GLN A 79 18.85 -22.52 -3.07
CA GLN A 79 18.96 -21.63 -4.23
C GLN A 79 17.68 -21.47 -5.02
N LYS A 80 16.63 -22.20 -4.67
CA LYS A 80 15.34 -22.17 -5.36
C LYS A 80 14.20 -22.26 -4.35
N PRO A 81 13.14 -21.47 -4.51
CA PRO A 81 11.89 -21.75 -3.78
C PRO A 81 11.36 -23.14 -4.19
N SER A 82 10.65 -23.80 -3.27
CA SER A 82 10.14 -25.15 -3.48
C SER A 82 8.62 -25.18 -3.49
N MET A 83 8.05 -25.91 -4.47
CA MET A 83 6.62 -26.22 -4.57
C MET A 83 6.43 -27.72 -4.41
N ILE A 84 5.72 -28.14 -3.37
CA ILE A 84 5.32 -29.53 -3.14
C ILE A 84 3.87 -29.67 -3.65
N CYS A 85 3.71 -30.34 -4.79
CA CYS A 85 2.40 -30.62 -5.40
C CYS A 85 1.82 -31.90 -4.79
N CYS A 86 0.88 -31.74 -3.88
CA CYS A 86 0.22 -32.85 -3.17
C CYS A 86 -1.05 -33.25 -3.91
N LYS A 87 -1.07 -34.43 -4.52
CA LYS A 87 -2.30 -35.01 -5.10
C LYS A 87 -3.19 -35.51 -3.96
N THR A 88 -4.30 -34.84 -3.75
CA THR A 88 -5.23 -35.13 -2.65
C THR A 88 -6.64 -35.35 -3.17
N LYS A 89 -7.54 -35.70 -2.27
CA LYS A 89 -8.99 -35.74 -2.49
C LYS A 89 -9.69 -34.81 -1.52
N ILE A 90 -10.44 -33.84 -2.03
CA ILE A 90 -11.27 -32.99 -1.17
C ILE A 90 -12.32 -33.83 -0.43
N GLY A 91 -12.55 -33.56 0.84
CA GLY A 91 -13.49 -34.33 1.66
C GLY A 91 -13.07 -35.80 1.87
N PHE A 92 -11.75 -36.06 1.92
CA PHE A 92 -11.18 -37.39 2.13
C PHE A 92 -11.84 -38.12 3.30
N GLY A 93 -12.23 -39.35 3.07
CA GLY A 93 -12.93 -40.20 4.04
C GLY A 93 -14.44 -40.04 4.06
N SER A 94 -15.03 -39.06 3.37
CA SER A 94 -16.49 -38.91 3.26
C SER A 94 -17.06 -39.87 2.19
N PRO A 95 -17.84 -40.89 2.53
CA PRO A 95 -18.26 -41.93 1.58
C PRO A 95 -19.05 -41.42 0.38
N SER A 96 -19.86 -40.35 0.54
CA SER A 96 -20.73 -39.85 -0.52
C SER A 96 -20.29 -38.51 -1.10
N LYS A 97 -19.34 -37.77 -0.46
CA LYS A 97 -18.96 -36.42 -0.85
C LYS A 97 -17.47 -36.26 -1.18
N GLU A 98 -16.63 -37.28 -0.95
CA GLU A 98 -15.23 -37.29 -1.32
C GLU A 98 -15.07 -37.00 -2.83
N GLY A 99 -14.11 -36.15 -3.17
CA GLY A 99 -13.77 -35.79 -4.55
C GLY A 99 -14.87 -34.99 -5.28
N SER A 100 -15.74 -34.31 -4.54
CA SER A 100 -16.80 -33.48 -5.15
C SER A 100 -16.86 -32.08 -4.53
N GLU A 101 -17.43 -31.13 -5.29
CA GLU A 101 -17.70 -29.76 -4.89
C GLU A 101 -18.62 -29.67 -3.66
N LYS A 102 -19.38 -30.71 -3.35
CA LYS A 102 -20.30 -30.76 -2.20
C LYS A 102 -19.57 -30.70 -0.85
N SER A 103 -18.28 -31.00 -0.84
CA SER A 103 -17.41 -30.83 0.35
C SER A 103 -16.64 -29.52 0.35
N HIS A 104 -16.78 -28.67 -0.69
CA HIS A 104 -16.13 -27.36 -0.77
C HIS A 104 -16.96 -26.29 -0.06
N GLY A 105 -16.71 -26.07 1.23
CA GLY A 105 -17.35 -24.98 1.99
C GLY A 105 -18.79 -25.23 2.44
N SER A 106 -19.34 -26.42 2.24
CA SER A 106 -20.65 -26.82 2.74
C SER A 106 -20.51 -27.83 3.89
N ALA A 107 -21.41 -27.75 4.87
CA ALA A 107 -21.47 -28.74 5.94
C ALA A 107 -21.79 -30.14 5.36
N LEU A 108 -21.12 -31.16 5.87
CA LEU A 108 -21.37 -32.55 5.45
C LEU A 108 -22.77 -32.99 5.84
N GLY A 109 -23.31 -32.52 6.97
CA GLY A 109 -24.55 -33.02 7.58
C GLY A 109 -24.28 -34.16 8.54
N GLU A 110 -25.21 -34.38 9.51
CA GLU A 110 -24.99 -35.31 10.64
C GLU A 110 -24.75 -36.76 10.17
N GLU A 111 -25.53 -37.23 9.21
CA GLU A 111 -25.40 -38.59 8.70
C GLU A 111 -24.06 -38.83 8.00
N GLU A 112 -23.62 -37.88 7.16
CA GLU A 112 -22.35 -37.99 6.45
C GLU A 112 -21.14 -37.80 7.38
N VAL A 113 -21.28 -36.95 8.41
CA VAL A 113 -20.26 -36.83 9.46
C VAL A 113 -20.07 -38.16 10.18
N GLN A 114 -21.18 -38.85 10.57
CA GLN A 114 -21.08 -40.15 11.21
C GLN A 114 -20.44 -41.18 10.28
N ALA A 115 -20.89 -41.26 9.04
CA ALA A 115 -20.33 -42.16 8.05
C ALA A 115 -18.85 -41.92 7.77
N THR A 116 -18.40 -40.65 7.77
CA THR A 116 -16.99 -40.25 7.64
C THR A 116 -16.18 -40.71 8.86
N ARG A 117 -16.73 -40.57 10.06
CA ARG A 117 -16.09 -41.00 11.31
C ARG A 117 -15.89 -42.53 11.30
N ASP A 118 -16.93 -43.26 10.92
CA ASP A 118 -16.87 -44.72 10.83
C ASP A 118 -15.84 -45.17 9.78
N ASN A 119 -15.78 -44.50 8.63
CA ASN A 119 -14.80 -44.79 7.57
C ASN A 119 -13.36 -44.47 7.93
N LEU A 120 -13.14 -43.49 8.83
CA LEU A 120 -11.82 -43.09 9.32
C LEU A 120 -11.45 -43.75 10.68
N ASP A 121 -12.27 -44.72 11.19
CA ASP A 121 -12.10 -45.34 12.49
C ASP A 121 -12.02 -44.35 13.67
N TRP A 122 -12.69 -43.18 13.54
CA TRP A 122 -12.70 -42.14 14.58
C TRP A 122 -13.90 -42.36 15.52
N ASN A 123 -13.70 -43.16 16.58
CA ASN A 123 -14.71 -43.59 17.51
C ASN A 123 -14.86 -42.72 18.76
N HIS A 124 -14.32 -41.49 18.78
CA HIS A 124 -14.42 -40.60 19.92
C HIS A 124 -15.63 -39.67 19.81
N GLU A 125 -16.18 -39.23 20.94
CA GLU A 125 -17.26 -38.24 20.94
C GLU A 125 -16.89 -36.95 20.23
N PRO A 126 -17.87 -36.21 19.68
CA PRO A 126 -17.60 -34.91 19.08
C PRO A 126 -16.80 -33.99 20.01
N PHE A 127 -15.77 -33.30 19.46
CA PHE A 127 -14.85 -32.41 20.18
C PHE A 127 -14.00 -33.09 21.26
N THR A 128 -14.01 -34.42 21.35
CA THR A 128 -13.15 -35.18 22.29
C THR A 128 -11.89 -35.62 21.54
N ILE A 129 -10.75 -35.10 21.94
CA ILE A 129 -9.43 -35.51 21.45
C ILE A 129 -8.77 -36.40 22.51
N PRO A 130 -8.31 -37.61 22.16
CA PRO A 130 -7.60 -38.48 23.08
C PRO A 130 -6.33 -37.85 23.69
N GLU A 131 -6.06 -38.14 24.94
CA GLU A 131 -4.90 -37.61 25.65
C GLU A 131 -3.57 -37.95 24.99
N ILE A 132 -3.47 -39.11 24.33
CA ILE A 132 -2.28 -39.50 23.59
C ILE A 132 -1.99 -38.55 22.41
N ILE A 133 -3.05 -38.03 21.80
CA ILE A 133 -2.90 -37.03 20.72
C ILE A 133 -2.52 -35.68 21.27
N TYR A 134 -3.17 -35.24 22.37
CA TYR A 134 -2.78 -34.00 23.05
C TYR A 134 -1.31 -34.04 23.46
N SER A 135 -0.86 -35.12 24.11
CA SER A 135 0.52 -35.28 24.54
C SER A 135 1.51 -35.30 23.39
N ALA A 136 1.15 -35.94 22.25
CA ALA A 136 2.01 -35.99 21.07
C ALA A 136 2.14 -34.63 20.35
N TRP A 137 1.10 -33.77 20.40
CA TRP A 137 1.09 -32.44 19.80
C TRP A 137 1.53 -31.32 20.75
N ASN A 138 1.61 -31.59 22.06
CA ASN A 138 2.03 -30.62 23.06
C ASN A 138 3.53 -30.34 22.96
N ALA A 139 3.88 -29.23 22.35
CA ALA A 139 5.25 -28.75 22.21
C ALA A 139 5.65 -27.68 23.25
N SER A 140 4.89 -27.53 24.35
CA SER A 140 5.11 -26.46 25.34
C SER A 140 6.49 -26.54 26.01
N GLU A 141 6.95 -27.74 26.37
CA GLU A 141 8.27 -27.96 26.98
C GLU A 141 9.38 -27.64 25.97
N GLN A 142 9.32 -28.23 24.76
CA GLN A 142 10.27 -27.97 23.70
C GLN A 142 10.27 -26.48 23.29
N GLY A 143 9.10 -25.83 23.22
CA GLY A 143 9.00 -24.40 22.93
C GLY A 143 9.65 -23.53 24.00
N SER A 144 9.52 -23.91 25.30
CA SER A 144 10.18 -23.22 26.39
C SER A 144 11.71 -23.33 26.32
N GLU A 145 12.24 -24.53 26.02
CA GLU A 145 13.68 -24.74 25.81
C GLU A 145 14.23 -23.92 24.62
N LEU A 146 13.47 -23.85 23.51
CA LEU A 146 13.85 -23.03 22.35
C LEU A 146 13.84 -21.54 22.68
N ASN A 147 12.87 -21.05 23.44
CA ASN A 147 12.82 -19.66 23.89
C ASN A 147 14.00 -19.33 24.81
N GLU A 148 14.29 -20.18 25.80
CA GLU A 148 15.45 -19.98 26.67
C GLU A 148 16.77 -19.96 25.89
N SER A 149 16.91 -20.86 24.94
CA SER A 149 18.09 -20.90 24.06
C SER A 149 18.22 -19.61 23.22
N TRP A 150 17.09 -19.10 22.70
CA TRP A 150 17.06 -17.82 21.98
C TRP A 150 17.42 -16.64 22.89
N ASP A 151 16.83 -16.56 24.07
CA ASP A 151 17.07 -15.46 25.03
C ASP A 151 18.54 -15.40 25.44
N ASN A 152 19.17 -16.56 25.66
CA ASN A 152 20.59 -16.66 25.98
C ASN A 152 21.43 -16.17 24.78
N LEU A 153 21.17 -16.66 23.56
CA LEU A 153 21.85 -16.22 22.36
C LEU A 153 21.69 -14.70 22.12
N PHE A 154 20.49 -14.16 22.34
CA PHE A 154 20.21 -12.74 22.16
C PHE A 154 20.94 -11.88 23.21
N SER A 155 21.12 -12.41 24.44
CA SER A 155 21.94 -11.77 25.47
C SER A 155 23.43 -11.79 25.12
N GLU A 156 23.96 -12.93 24.64
CA GLU A 156 25.36 -13.02 24.16
C GLU A 156 25.60 -12.10 22.96
N TYR A 157 24.63 -11.98 22.06
CA TYR A 157 24.68 -11.06 20.91
C TYR A 157 24.77 -9.61 21.37
N LYS A 158 24.01 -9.23 22.43
CA LYS A 158 24.07 -7.90 23.03
C LYS A 158 25.47 -7.55 23.56
N ASP A 159 26.14 -8.52 24.20
CA ASP A 159 27.47 -8.31 24.76
C ASP A 159 28.56 -8.25 23.68
N ALA A 160 28.40 -9.04 22.62
CA ALA A 160 29.37 -9.11 21.51
C ALA A 160 29.19 -7.98 20.47
N PHE A 161 27.91 -7.56 20.22
CA PHE A 161 27.52 -6.62 19.17
C PHE A 161 26.45 -5.63 19.68
N PRO A 162 26.81 -4.72 20.60
CA PRO A 162 25.82 -3.87 21.29
C PRO A 162 25.07 -2.91 20.35
N GLU A 163 25.71 -2.38 19.31
CA GLU A 163 25.09 -1.45 18.37
C GLU A 163 24.10 -2.18 17.45
N GLU A 164 24.50 -3.31 16.89
CA GLU A 164 23.67 -4.14 16.01
C GLU A 164 22.50 -4.75 16.81
N HIS A 165 22.71 -5.15 18.07
CA HIS A 165 21.64 -5.59 18.96
C HIS A 165 20.63 -4.47 19.20
N ALA A 166 21.08 -3.25 19.50
CA ALA A 166 20.21 -2.10 19.71
C ALA A 166 19.37 -1.80 18.44
N LEU A 167 20.03 -1.83 17.26
CA LEU A 167 19.35 -1.69 15.98
C LEU A 167 18.31 -2.78 15.75
N LEU A 168 18.68 -4.06 15.91
CA LEU A 168 17.77 -5.19 15.71
C LEU A 168 16.56 -5.10 16.65
N LYS A 169 16.78 -4.76 17.91
CA LYS A 169 15.71 -4.57 18.91
C LYS A 169 14.75 -3.47 18.48
N ARG A 170 15.27 -2.30 18.06
CA ARG A 170 14.47 -1.17 17.53
C ARG A 170 13.63 -1.59 16.33
N LEU A 171 14.25 -2.30 15.38
CA LEU A 171 13.56 -2.79 14.17
C LEU A 171 12.42 -3.76 14.51
N ILE A 172 12.67 -4.74 15.42
CA ILE A 172 11.64 -5.70 15.85
C ILE A 172 10.47 -4.98 16.55
N GLN A 173 10.76 -3.94 17.33
CA GLN A 173 9.75 -3.11 18.01
C GLN A 173 9.00 -2.17 17.06
N GLY A 174 9.48 -2.00 15.82
CA GLY A 174 8.90 -1.08 14.82
C GLY A 174 9.12 0.40 15.15
N GLU A 175 10.06 0.69 16.07
CA GLU A 175 10.36 2.04 16.52
C GLU A 175 11.28 2.78 15.53
N LEU A 176 11.12 4.10 15.45
CA LEU A 176 12.03 4.98 14.70
C LEU A 176 13.26 5.36 15.57
N PRO A 177 14.36 5.81 14.96
CA PRO A 177 15.48 6.40 15.72
C PRO A 177 15.00 7.53 16.64
N GLU A 178 15.59 7.66 17.83
CA GLU A 178 15.21 8.68 18.82
C GLU A 178 15.29 10.12 18.27
N ASP A 179 16.24 10.40 17.38
CA ASP A 179 16.45 11.70 16.76
C ASP A 179 15.71 11.91 15.44
N PHE A 180 14.95 10.88 14.97
CA PHE A 180 14.26 10.91 13.68
C PHE A 180 13.31 12.12 13.54
N ASP A 181 12.47 12.36 14.56
CA ASP A 181 11.51 13.47 14.51
C ASP A 181 12.21 14.83 14.39
N ALA A 182 13.31 15.02 15.11
CA ALA A 182 14.09 16.27 15.05
C ALA A 182 14.72 16.45 13.67
N LYS A 183 15.36 15.42 13.13
CA LYS A 183 15.99 15.43 11.82
C LYS A 183 14.98 15.66 10.69
N MET A 184 13.84 14.97 10.74
CA MET A 184 12.80 15.12 9.73
C MET A 184 12.13 16.49 9.79
N ASN A 185 11.91 17.04 11.00
CA ASN A 185 11.43 18.41 11.15
C ASN A 185 12.41 19.42 10.57
N GLN A 186 13.73 19.24 10.80
CA GLN A 186 14.75 20.08 10.19
C GLN A 186 14.73 20.01 8.67
N PHE A 187 14.63 18.80 8.09
CA PHE A 187 14.49 18.62 6.63
C PHE A 187 13.29 19.40 6.08
N VAL A 188 12.13 19.32 6.76
CA VAL A 188 10.92 20.06 6.37
C VAL A 188 11.12 21.57 6.50
N GLU A 189 11.73 22.04 7.59
CA GLU A 189 12.06 23.48 7.78
C GLU A 189 13.03 24.00 6.71
N ASP A 190 14.07 23.25 6.38
CA ASP A 190 15.03 23.60 5.34
C ASP A 190 14.34 23.68 3.95
N SER A 191 13.31 22.86 3.75
CA SER A 191 12.49 22.87 2.52
C SER A 191 11.73 24.17 2.33
N LEU A 192 11.40 24.91 3.39
CA LEU A 192 10.78 26.25 3.31
C LEU A 192 11.66 27.26 2.55
N SER A 193 12.98 27.08 2.56
CA SER A 193 13.92 27.99 1.89
C SER A 193 14.17 27.64 0.42
N LYS A 194 13.73 26.46 -0.04
CA LYS A 194 13.98 26.02 -1.42
C LYS A 194 13.06 26.73 -2.40
N GLU A 195 13.64 27.39 -3.38
CA GLU A 195 12.93 28.15 -4.40
C GLU A 195 12.72 27.35 -5.69
N GLY A 196 11.76 27.79 -6.50
CA GLY A 196 11.49 27.24 -7.83
C GLY A 196 10.27 26.33 -7.89
N SER A 197 10.07 25.72 -9.05
CA SER A 197 9.00 24.78 -9.31
C SER A 197 9.54 23.35 -9.25
N ILE A 198 8.83 22.45 -8.57
CA ILE A 198 9.19 21.04 -8.46
C ILE A 198 7.97 20.15 -8.63
N ALA A 199 8.09 19.04 -9.38
CA ALA A 199 7.07 18.01 -9.39
C ALA A 199 7.04 17.30 -8.03
N THR A 200 5.86 17.02 -7.48
CA THR A 200 5.81 16.37 -6.14
C THR A 200 6.37 14.95 -6.15
N ARG A 201 6.40 14.25 -7.30
CA ARG A 201 7.18 12.99 -7.44
C ARG A 201 8.69 13.21 -7.27
N LYS A 202 9.23 14.35 -7.73
CA LYS A 202 10.65 14.71 -7.53
C LYS A 202 10.91 15.20 -6.11
N ALA A 203 9.94 15.89 -5.50
CA ALA A 203 9.96 16.22 -4.08
C ALA A 203 10.00 14.94 -3.22
N SER A 204 9.24 13.93 -3.60
CA SER A 204 9.25 12.61 -2.96
C SER A 204 10.61 11.91 -3.08
N GLU A 205 11.30 12.01 -4.22
CA GLU A 205 12.67 11.49 -4.37
C GLU A 205 13.64 12.17 -3.40
N LEU A 206 13.55 13.50 -3.23
CA LEU A 206 14.37 14.22 -2.24
C LEU A 206 14.08 13.77 -0.79
N CYS A 207 12.80 13.45 -0.50
CA CYS A 207 12.45 12.86 0.80
C CYS A 207 13.05 11.44 0.94
N LEU A 208 13.01 10.63 -0.11
CA LEU A 208 13.61 9.29 -0.11
C LEU A 208 15.14 9.35 0.02
N ASP A 209 15.83 10.34 -0.58
CA ASP A 209 17.27 10.54 -0.41
C ASP A 209 17.63 10.73 1.06
N PHE A 210 16.80 11.48 1.80
CA PHE A 210 16.97 11.66 3.24
C PHE A 210 16.56 10.39 4.02
N LEU A 211 15.38 9.87 3.77
CA LEU A 211 14.80 8.76 4.53
C LEU A 211 15.59 7.46 4.39
N CYS A 212 16.05 7.10 3.18
CA CYS A 212 16.85 5.89 2.96
C CYS A 212 18.24 5.98 3.63
N ALA A 213 18.75 7.19 3.87
CA ALA A 213 19.98 7.38 4.61
C ALA A 213 19.80 7.24 6.13
N GLU A 214 18.62 7.63 6.66
CA GLU A 214 18.31 7.62 8.10
C GLU A 214 17.65 6.30 8.58
N LEU A 215 16.95 5.61 7.69
CA LEU A 215 16.13 4.42 8.00
C LEU A 215 16.59 3.20 7.18
N PRO A 216 17.50 2.36 7.69
CA PRO A 216 17.95 1.16 7.00
C PRO A 216 16.81 0.14 6.76
N GLU A 217 15.73 0.23 7.54
CA GLU A 217 14.53 -0.59 7.39
C GLU A 217 13.58 -0.12 6.27
N LEU A 218 13.83 1.04 5.66
CA LEU A 218 13.00 1.53 4.56
C LEU A 218 13.35 0.79 3.28
N LEU A 219 12.50 -0.11 2.86
CA LEU A 219 12.67 -1.00 1.70
C LEU A 219 11.58 -0.77 0.68
N GLY A 220 11.92 -0.46 -0.55
CA GLY A 220 10.88 -0.25 -1.56
C GLY A 220 11.34 -0.25 -3.00
N GLY A 221 10.53 0.30 -3.89
CA GLY A 221 10.80 0.33 -5.33
C GLY A 221 9.56 0.67 -6.14
N SER A 222 9.53 0.21 -7.39
CA SER A 222 8.39 0.44 -8.29
C SER A 222 8.05 -0.78 -9.13
N ALA A 223 6.77 -0.84 -9.55
CA ALA A 223 6.31 -1.78 -10.56
C ALA A 223 6.72 -1.28 -11.96
N ASP A 224 7.97 -1.56 -12.36
CA ASP A 224 8.59 -1.22 -13.65
C ASP A 224 8.68 0.30 -14.00
N LEU A 225 8.39 1.17 -13.05
CA LEU A 225 8.29 2.62 -13.25
C LEU A 225 9.27 3.42 -12.38
N THR A 226 10.38 2.83 -11.94
CA THR A 226 11.33 3.44 -11.00
C THR A 226 11.75 4.86 -11.40
N GLY A 227 12.18 5.06 -12.66
CA GLY A 227 12.59 6.37 -13.16
C GLY A 227 11.43 7.36 -13.34
N SER A 228 10.22 6.86 -13.65
CA SER A 228 9.04 7.70 -13.80
C SER A 228 8.44 8.11 -12.47
N ASN A 229 8.46 7.22 -11.48
CA ASN A 229 7.95 7.48 -10.14
C ASN A 229 8.96 8.20 -9.23
N ASN A 230 10.24 8.24 -9.63
CA ASN A 230 11.35 8.77 -8.81
C ASN A 230 11.43 8.05 -7.45
N THR A 231 11.43 6.71 -7.46
CA THR A 231 11.48 5.89 -6.25
C THR A 231 12.86 5.32 -5.93
N LEU A 232 13.85 5.59 -6.77
CA LEU A 232 15.25 5.23 -6.51
C LEU A 232 15.96 6.42 -5.87
N SER A 233 16.30 6.28 -4.60
CA SER A 233 17.09 7.27 -3.85
C SER A 233 18.57 7.18 -4.20
N ALA A 234 19.29 8.29 -4.07
CA ALA A 234 20.75 8.32 -4.18
C ALA A 234 21.45 7.47 -3.10
N ALA A 235 20.78 7.21 -1.98
CA ALA A 235 21.26 6.35 -0.90
C ALA A 235 20.85 4.87 -1.07
N SER A 236 20.13 4.51 -2.15
CA SER A 236 19.63 3.17 -2.36
C SER A 236 20.57 2.32 -3.20
N THR A 237 20.63 1.04 -2.85
CA THR A 237 21.26 -0.03 -3.65
C THR A 237 20.24 -1.09 -4.03
N SER A 238 20.43 -1.72 -5.18
CA SER A 238 19.47 -2.71 -5.69
C SER A 238 19.55 -4.01 -4.90
N LEU A 239 18.43 -4.43 -4.34
CA LEU A 239 18.28 -5.77 -3.76
C LEU A 239 18.16 -6.81 -4.88
N SER A 240 18.98 -7.84 -4.82
CA SER A 240 19.00 -8.92 -5.82
C SER A 240 19.40 -10.25 -5.20
N LYS A 241 19.30 -11.32 -5.98
CA LYS A 241 19.79 -12.65 -5.57
C LYS A 241 21.30 -12.68 -5.27
N HIS A 242 22.07 -11.72 -5.76
CA HIS A 242 23.51 -11.62 -5.58
C HIS A 242 23.89 -10.64 -4.47
N ASP A 243 22.99 -9.73 -4.09
CA ASP A 243 23.19 -8.77 -3.04
C ASP A 243 21.89 -8.60 -2.24
N ALA A 244 21.87 -9.18 -1.06
CA ALA A 244 20.75 -9.13 -0.13
C ALA A 244 20.76 -7.87 0.77
N ASN A 245 21.80 -7.03 0.68
CA ASN A 245 21.93 -5.82 1.50
C ASN A 245 21.25 -4.59 0.86
N GLY A 246 20.74 -4.74 -0.36
CA GLY A 246 20.04 -3.66 -1.05
C GLY A 246 18.70 -3.30 -0.38
N ASN A 247 18.28 -2.04 -0.56
CA ASN A 247 17.00 -1.51 -0.07
C ASN A 247 16.08 -1.03 -1.19
N HIS A 248 16.42 -1.31 -2.46
CA HIS A 248 15.58 -1.01 -3.63
C HIS A 248 15.23 -2.28 -4.40
N ILE A 249 13.94 -2.48 -4.64
CA ILE A 249 13.39 -3.64 -5.35
C ILE A 249 12.84 -3.22 -6.71
N PHE A 250 13.32 -3.87 -7.78
CA PHE A 250 12.68 -3.81 -9.10
C PHE A 250 11.60 -4.88 -9.18
N TYR A 251 10.34 -4.51 -8.90
CA TYR A 251 9.21 -5.46 -8.90
C TYR A 251 8.83 -5.95 -10.31
N GLY A 252 9.20 -5.20 -11.37
CA GLY A 252 8.73 -5.44 -12.74
C GLY A 252 7.26 -5.04 -12.88
N VAL A 253 6.63 -5.41 -13.99
CA VAL A 253 5.21 -5.09 -14.27
C VAL A 253 4.30 -5.98 -13.41
N ARG A 254 4.21 -5.69 -12.12
CA ARG A 254 3.52 -6.52 -11.11
C ARG A 254 2.93 -5.65 -9.99
N GLU A 255 1.96 -4.82 -10.28
CA GLU A 255 1.38 -3.88 -9.31
C GLU A 255 0.70 -4.61 -8.15
N PHE A 256 -0.08 -5.65 -8.45
CA PHE A 256 -0.71 -6.48 -7.41
C PHE A 256 0.34 -7.24 -6.58
N GLY A 257 1.30 -7.89 -7.26
CA GLY A 257 2.38 -8.63 -6.59
C GLY A 257 3.22 -7.73 -5.69
N MET A 258 3.59 -6.53 -6.16
CA MET A 258 4.29 -5.51 -5.37
C MET A 258 3.51 -5.17 -4.11
N ALA A 259 2.26 -4.76 -4.24
CA ALA A 259 1.44 -4.35 -3.10
C ALA A 259 1.19 -5.51 -2.11
N ALA A 260 0.99 -6.74 -2.61
CA ALA A 260 0.81 -7.92 -1.78
C ALA A 260 2.10 -8.32 -1.04
N MET A 261 3.26 -8.23 -1.70
CA MET A 261 4.57 -8.46 -1.06
C MET A 261 4.86 -7.40 0.01
N MET A 262 4.53 -6.14 -0.24
CA MET A 262 4.65 -5.07 0.76
C MET A 262 3.79 -5.36 2.00
N ASN A 263 2.57 -5.86 1.81
CA ASN A 263 1.74 -6.30 2.94
C ASN A 263 2.42 -7.41 3.76
N GLY A 264 3.03 -8.38 3.08
CA GLY A 264 3.79 -9.44 3.73
C GLY A 264 5.01 -8.93 4.50
N MET A 265 5.76 -7.98 3.94
CA MET A 265 6.91 -7.34 4.59
C MET A 265 6.50 -6.58 5.85
N ALA A 266 5.42 -5.80 5.77
CA ALA A 266 4.88 -5.07 6.93
C ALA A 266 4.40 -6.02 8.04
N LEU A 267 3.75 -7.14 7.68
CA LEU A 267 3.31 -8.17 8.64
C LEU A 267 4.48 -8.93 9.28
N HIS A 268 5.57 -9.14 8.54
CA HIS A 268 6.78 -9.76 9.10
C HIS A 268 7.40 -8.88 10.19
N GLY A 269 7.30 -7.57 10.06
CA GLY A 269 7.93 -6.60 10.97
C GLY A 269 9.41 -6.36 10.67
N GLY A 270 9.97 -5.31 11.26
CA GLY A 270 11.37 -4.90 11.06
C GLY A 270 11.64 -4.23 9.71
N ILE A 271 10.64 -4.06 8.87
CA ILE A 271 10.73 -3.45 7.54
C ILE A 271 9.60 -2.44 7.39
N LYS A 272 9.91 -1.26 6.85
CA LYS A 272 8.96 -0.24 6.43
C LYS A 272 8.87 -0.24 4.90
N PRO A 273 7.88 -0.93 4.31
CA PRO A 273 7.80 -1.06 2.86
C PRO A 273 7.20 0.17 2.18
N TYR A 274 7.76 0.57 1.03
CA TYR A 274 7.13 1.50 0.11
C TYR A 274 7.14 0.96 -1.32
N GLY A 275 6.14 1.35 -2.12
CA GLY A 275 6.08 0.90 -3.51
C GLY A 275 5.36 1.86 -4.42
N GLY A 276 5.92 2.06 -5.62
CA GLY A 276 5.49 3.05 -6.58
C GLY A 276 4.89 2.47 -7.85
N THR A 277 3.84 3.12 -8.33
CA THR A 277 3.28 2.96 -9.67
C THR A 277 2.54 4.24 -10.07
N PHE A 278 2.05 4.34 -11.31
CA PHE A 278 1.13 5.43 -11.67
C PHE A 278 -0.20 5.27 -10.93
N LEU A 279 -0.84 6.38 -10.60
CA LEU A 279 -2.10 6.35 -9.86
C LEU A 279 -3.17 5.51 -10.59
N VAL A 280 -3.26 5.60 -11.91
CA VAL A 280 -4.21 4.80 -12.70
C VAL A 280 -3.98 3.30 -12.55
N PHE A 281 -2.73 2.85 -12.38
CA PHE A 281 -2.41 1.43 -12.21
C PHE A 281 -2.65 0.91 -10.80
N MET A 282 -3.08 1.77 -9.86
CA MET A 282 -3.66 1.33 -8.61
C MET A 282 -4.84 0.36 -8.83
N ASP A 283 -5.53 0.46 -9.96
CA ASP A 283 -6.60 -0.48 -10.32
C ASP A 283 -6.13 -1.94 -10.35
N TYR A 284 -4.90 -2.21 -10.82
CA TYR A 284 -4.31 -3.55 -10.76
C TYR A 284 -3.97 -3.95 -9.32
N ALA A 285 -3.50 -3.01 -8.49
CA ALA A 285 -3.12 -3.25 -7.09
C ALA A 285 -4.30 -3.15 -6.11
N ARG A 286 -5.48 -2.71 -6.55
CA ARG A 286 -6.62 -2.27 -5.71
C ARG A 286 -6.96 -3.23 -4.58
N ASN A 287 -6.98 -4.53 -4.85
CA ASN A 287 -7.32 -5.54 -3.85
C ASN A 287 -6.24 -5.61 -2.73
N ALA A 288 -4.97 -5.59 -3.09
CA ALA A 288 -3.86 -5.63 -2.13
C ALA A 288 -3.79 -4.33 -1.28
N VAL A 289 -4.03 -3.17 -1.91
CA VAL A 289 -4.16 -1.87 -1.20
C VAL A 289 -5.32 -1.90 -0.20
N ARG A 290 -6.48 -2.46 -0.60
CA ARG A 290 -7.61 -2.62 0.30
C ARG A 290 -7.28 -3.57 1.47
N LEU A 291 -6.51 -4.62 1.24
CA LEU A 291 -6.10 -5.56 2.28
C LEU A 291 -5.16 -4.92 3.30
N SER A 292 -4.22 -4.06 2.90
CA SER A 292 -3.38 -3.34 3.87
C SER A 292 -4.22 -2.47 4.82
N ALA A 293 -5.24 -1.80 4.28
CA ALA A 293 -6.18 -1.00 5.08
C ALA A 293 -7.06 -1.87 5.99
N LEU A 294 -7.56 -3.00 5.50
CA LEU A 294 -8.35 -3.95 6.29
C LEU A 294 -7.55 -4.57 7.44
N MET A 295 -6.28 -4.88 7.20
CA MET A 295 -5.37 -5.46 8.19
C MET A 295 -4.74 -4.41 9.12
N ASN A 296 -4.96 -3.11 8.86
CA ASN A 296 -4.33 -2.00 9.60
C ASN A 296 -2.81 -2.14 9.68
N ILE A 297 -2.14 -2.26 8.53
CA ILE A 297 -0.68 -2.41 8.45
C ILE A 297 -0.03 -1.20 7.77
N PRO A 298 1.16 -0.76 8.23
CA PRO A 298 1.83 0.45 7.78
C PRO A 298 2.58 0.23 6.46
N VAL A 299 1.88 0.38 5.35
CA VAL A 299 2.44 0.30 3.99
C VAL A 299 2.37 1.67 3.33
N THR A 300 3.43 2.11 2.64
CA THR A 300 3.45 3.39 1.92
C THR A 300 3.35 3.16 0.42
N TYR A 301 2.28 3.68 -0.19
CA TYR A 301 2.06 3.66 -1.64
C TYR A 301 2.46 5.00 -2.25
N VAL A 302 3.30 4.96 -3.29
CA VAL A 302 3.75 6.15 -4.05
C VAL A 302 3.05 6.14 -5.40
N PHE A 303 1.90 6.82 -5.49
CA PHE A 303 1.09 6.91 -6.71
C PHE A 303 1.40 8.21 -7.45
N THR A 304 2.12 8.12 -8.55
CA THR A 304 2.47 9.30 -9.35
C THR A 304 1.57 9.48 -10.56
N HIS A 305 1.75 10.61 -11.30
CA HIS A 305 0.91 10.92 -12.46
C HIS A 305 -0.56 11.08 -12.06
N ASP A 306 -0.77 11.99 -11.11
CA ASP A 306 -1.98 12.16 -10.29
C ASP A 306 -3.23 12.64 -11.03
N SER A 307 -3.11 13.13 -12.27
CA SER A 307 -4.21 13.81 -12.97
C SER A 307 -4.00 13.86 -14.49
N ILE A 308 -4.94 14.47 -15.22
CA ILE A 308 -4.80 14.78 -16.66
C ILE A 308 -3.56 15.65 -16.97
N GLY A 309 -2.99 16.29 -15.95
CA GLY A 309 -1.75 17.07 -16.05
C GLY A 309 -0.52 16.26 -16.49
N LEU A 310 -0.60 14.91 -16.48
CA LEU A 310 0.44 14.04 -17.02
C LEU A 310 0.61 14.19 -18.56
N GLY A 311 -0.48 14.54 -19.28
CA GLY A 311 -0.41 14.94 -20.67
C GLY A 311 -0.70 13.87 -21.70
N GLU A 312 0.20 13.70 -22.65
CA GLU A 312 0.01 13.04 -23.95
C GLU A 312 -0.25 11.52 -23.85
N ASP A 313 0.11 10.88 -22.75
CA ASP A 313 -0.19 9.45 -22.53
C ASP A 313 -1.69 9.14 -22.58
N GLY A 314 -2.52 10.16 -22.34
CA GLY A 314 -3.95 10.15 -22.62
C GLY A 314 -4.81 9.38 -21.60
N PRO A 315 -6.07 9.10 -21.96
CA PRO A 315 -7.10 8.60 -21.03
C PRO A 315 -6.75 7.29 -20.34
N THR A 316 -5.95 6.42 -20.95
CA THR A 316 -5.54 5.14 -20.37
C THR A 316 -4.55 5.29 -19.20
N HIS A 317 -3.95 6.47 -19.05
CA HIS A 317 -2.97 6.79 -18.01
C HIS A 317 -3.45 7.91 -17.06
N GLN A 318 -4.53 8.60 -17.40
CA GLN A 318 -5.08 9.75 -16.67
C GLN A 318 -6.11 9.28 -15.64
N PRO A 319 -5.82 9.35 -14.33
CA PRO A 319 -6.76 8.98 -13.29
C PRO A 319 -7.85 10.04 -13.15
N ILE A 320 -9.09 9.62 -13.00
CA ILE A 320 -10.25 10.49 -12.76
C ILE A 320 -10.93 10.11 -11.43
N GLU A 321 -11.41 8.86 -11.30
CA GLU A 321 -12.14 8.37 -10.13
C GLU A 321 -11.25 7.83 -9.02
N HIS A 322 -9.95 7.69 -9.26
CA HIS A 322 -9.01 6.98 -8.38
C HIS A 322 -8.88 7.66 -7.00
N ILE A 323 -8.83 9.01 -6.96
CA ILE A 323 -8.75 9.74 -5.69
C ILE A 323 -10.01 9.50 -4.85
N ALA A 324 -11.20 9.55 -5.47
CA ALA A 324 -12.45 9.22 -4.78
C ALA A 324 -12.47 7.77 -4.28
N THR A 325 -11.97 6.83 -5.08
CA THR A 325 -11.86 5.41 -4.71
C THR A 325 -10.92 5.21 -3.52
N LEU A 326 -9.79 5.90 -3.48
CA LEU A 326 -8.84 5.84 -2.37
C LEU A 326 -9.44 6.45 -1.10
N ARG A 327 -10.01 7.66 -1.16
CA ARG A 327 -10.66 8.34 -0.03
C ARG A 327 -11.86 7.57 0.54
N ASN A 328 -12.54 6.75 -0.27
CA ASN A 328 -13.61 5.86 0.19
C ASN A 328 -13.10 4.53 0.80
N THR A 329 -11.79 4.31 0.87
CA THR A 329 -11.21 3.11 1.49
C THR A 329 -10.98 3.38 2.97
N PRO A 330 -11.70 2.70 3.89
CA PRO A 330 -11.50 2.89 5.33
C PRO A 330 -10.04 2.61 5.74
N ASN A 331 -9.55 3.34 6.74
CA ASN A 331 -8.22 3.18 7.33
C ASN A 331 -7.05 3.47 6.38
N LEU A 332 -7.27 4.09 5.23
CA LEU A 332 -6.22 4.50 4.29
C LEU A 332 -6.11 6.03 4.31
N TYR A 333 -4.93 6.55 4.62
CA TYR A 333 -4.65 7.98 4.58
C TYR A 333 -4.11 8.38 3.21
N ASN A 334 -4.79 9.33 2.55
CA ASN A 334 -4.50 9.71 1.16
C ASN A 334 -3.95 11.13 1.11
N TRP A 335 -2.64 11.24 0.92
CA TRP A 335 -1.93 12.51 0.82
C TRP A 335 -1.79 12.94 -0.63
N ARG A 336 -2.25 14.15 -0.95
CA ARG A 336 -2.03 14.79 -2.25
C ARG A 336 -1.34 16.15 -2.04
N PRO A 337 -0.02 16.13 -1.82
CA PRO A 337 0.76 17.31 -1.50
C PRO A 337 0.96 18.21 -2.72
N ALA A 338 1.10 19.53 -2.48
CA ALA A 338 1.20 20.55 -3.51
C ALA A 338 2.63 21.11 -3.71
N ASP A 339 3.55 20.83 -2.76
CA ASP A 339 4.95 21.24 -2.86
C ASP A 339 5.89 20.30 -2.06
N LEU A 340 7.17 20.70 -1.96
CA LEU A 340 8.18 19.91 -1.21
C LEU A 340 7.89 19.85 0.30
N VAL A 341 7.36 20.93 0.89
CA VAL A 341 7.09 21.01 2.33
C VAL A 341 5.96 20.04 2.71
N GLU A 342 4.84 20.12 1.98
CA GLU A 342 3.72 19.21 2.18
C GLU A 342 4.12 17.73 1.89
N THR A 343 4.97 17.51 0.86
CA THR A 343 5.48 16.16 0.53
C THR A 343 6.36 15.61 1.67
N GLY A 344 7.19 16.44 2.28
CA GLY A 344 8.01 16.05 3.43
C GLY A 344 7.17 15.65 4.63
N ILE A 345 6.11 16.42 4.93
CA ILE A 345 5.18 16.12 6.03
C ILE A 345 4.38 14.83 5.73
N ALA A 346 3.95 14.62 4.48
CA ALA A 346 3.27 13.39 4.07
C ALA A 346 4.17 12.15 4.26
N TRP A 347 5.44 12.22 3.84
CA TRP A 347 6.40 11.15 4.07
C TRP A 347 6.66 10.92 5.55
N LYS A 348 6.82 11.99 6.36
CA LYS A 348 6.95 11.86 7.81
C LYS A 348 5.77 11.08 8.40
N ALA A 349 4.54 11.46 8.06
CA ALA A 349 3.33 10.78 8.52
C ALA A 349 3.32 9.30 8.12
N ALA A 350 3.68 9.00 6.86
CA ALA A 350 3.68 7.64 6.32
C ALA A 350 4.69 6.72 7.04
N VAL A 351 5.95 7.14 7.21
CA VAL A 351 6.98 6.31 7.84
C VAL A 351 6.82 6.21 9.36
N SER A 352 6.17 7.20 9.98
CA SER A 352 5.85 7.18 11.41
C SER A 352 4.60 6.38 11.75
N SER A 353 3.81 6.00 10.74
CA SER A 353 2.63 5.15 10.95
C SER A 353 3.04 3.78 11.47
N VAL A 354 2.28 3.30 12.46
CA VAL A 354 2.47 1.96 13.05
C VAL A 354 1.31 1.01 12.73
N ARG A 355 0.26 1.51 12.09
CA ARG A 355 -0.95 0.72 11.81
C ARG A 355 -1.52 0.94 10.42
N ASN A 356 -1.75 2.17 10.00
CA ASN A 356 -2.52 2.47 8.80
C ASN A 356 -1.62 2.63 7.57
N PRO A 357 -2.05 2.15 6.40
CA PRO A 357 -1.36 2.45 5.16
C PRO A 357 -1.57 3.90 4.74
N HIS A 358 -0.57 4.44 4.05
CA HIS A 358 -0.59 5.77 3.47
C HIS A 358 -0.42 5.70 1.96
N SER A 359 -1.16 6.50 1.20
CA SER A 359 -0.90 6.76 -0.21
C SER A 359 -0.44 8.20 -0.43
N LEU A 360 0.63 8.37 -1.19
CA LEU A 360 1.15 9.66 -1.63
C LEU A 360 0.80 9.83 -3.10
N ILE A 361 -0.10 10.76 -3.41
CA ILE A 361 -0.63 11.02 -4.74
C ILE A 361 0.12 12.21 -5.32
N LEU A 362 1.01 11.96 -6.30
CA LEU A 362 2.07 12.88 -6.69
C LEU A 362 1.98 13.30 -8.14
N SER A 363 2.22 14.59 -8.41
CA SER A 363 2.20 15.18 -9.75
C SER A 363 3.38 14.74 -10.62
N ARG A 364 3.15 14.65 -11.94
CA ARG A 364 4.21 14.55 -12.94
C ARG A 364 4.81 15.91 -13.27
N GLN A 365 3.96 16.93 -13.40
CA GLN A 365 4.34 18.30 -13.74
C GLN A 365 4.92 19.01 -12.53
N GLY A 366 5.81 19.99 -12.77
CA GLY A 366 6.32 20.87 -11.75
C GLY A 366 5.23 21.79 -11.20
N LEU A 367 5.20 21.94 -9.88
CA LEU A 367 4.28 22.81 -9.16
C LEU A 367 5.04 23.98 -8.55
N PRO A 368 4.45 25.16 -8.42
CA PRO A 368 5.09 26.30 -7.77
C PRO A 368 5.29 26.03 -6.29
N LYS A 369 6.32 26.63 -5.71
CA LYS A 369 6.49 26.69 -4.26
C LYS A 369 5.29 27.43 -3.64
N LEU A 370 4.76 26.88 -2.56
CA LEU A 370 3.69 27.53 -1.80
C LEU A 370 4.27 28.54 -0.78
N PRO A 371 3.54 29.61 -0.45
CA PRO A 371 3.95 30.62 0.53
C PRO A 371 3.75 30.13 1.98
N ILE A 372 4.20 28.92 2.27
CA ILE A 372 4.08 28.29 3.59
C ILE A 372 5.08 28.95 4.55
N ASN A 373 4.64 29.26 5.75
CA ASN A 373 5.49 29.73 6.84
C ASN A 373 5.65 28.66 7.93
N LYS A 374 6.64 28.85 8.79
CA LYS A 374 6.99 27.88 9.85
C LYS A 374 5.82 27.58 10.82
N ALA A 375 4.94 28.54 11.08
CA ALA A 375 3.81 28.34 11.98
C ALA A 375 2.75 27.39 11.42
N GLN A 376 2.67 27.25 10.08
CA GLN A 376 1.69 26.38 9.41
C GLN A 376 2.13 24.91 9.36
N LEU A 377 3.41 24.59 9.65
CA LEU A 377 3.91 23.20 9.54
C LEU A 377 3.12 22.21 10.41
N SER A 378 2.74 22.60 11.61
CA SER A 378 1.94 21.78 12.51
C SER A 378 0.50 21.58 12.01
N ASP A 379 -0.04 22.52 11.26
CA ASP A 379 -1.40 22.44 10.72
C ASP A 379 -1.43 21.60 9.44
N ILE A 380 -0.40 21.63 8.61
CA ILE A 380 -0.25 20.71 7.47
C ILE A 380 -0.31 19.26 7.96
N ALA A 381 0.33 18.93 9.07
CA ALA A 381 0.33 17.61 9.68
C ALA A 381 -1.06 17.15 10.14
N LYS A 382 -2.04 18.05 10.27
CA LYS A 382 -3.45 17.76 10.56
C LYS A 382 -4.29 17.45 9.32
N GLY A 383 -3.69 17.54 8.12
CA GLY A 383 -4.31 17.14 6.85
C GLY A 383 -5.00 18.24 6.07
N GLY A 384 -5.24 19.41 6.64
CA GLY A 384 -5.83 20.57 5.96
C GLY A 384 -5.59 21.85 6.75
N TYR A 385 -5.31 22.97 6.07
CA TYR A 385 -4.99 24.23 6.73
C TYR A 385 -5.31 25.43 5.83
N VAL A 386 -5.49 26.61 6.46
CA VAL A 386 -5.62 27.87 5.72
C VAL A 386 -4.22 28.32 5.26
N LEU A 387 -3.99 28.24 3.95
CA LEU A 387 -2.71 28.61 3.34
C LEU A 387 -2.58 30.14 3.20
N ASP A 388 -3.64 30.80 2.76
CA ASP A 388 -3.69 32.25 2.58
C ASP A 388 -5.05 32.79 3.10
N SER A 389 -4.99 33.53 4.20
CA SER A 389 -6.15 34.02 4.94
C SER A 389 -6.56 35.43 4.51
N ALA A 390 -7.84 35.73 4.68
CA ALA A 390 -8.45 37.06 4.62
C ALA A 390 -8.98 37.43 6.02
N ASP A 391 -9.03 38.75 6.32
CA ASP A 391 -9.56 39.20 7.63
C ASP A 391 -11.07 38.95 7.78
N ASP A 392 -11.85 39.09 6.71
CA ASP A 392 -13.31 38.89 6.67
C ASP A 392 -13.68 38.11 5.38
N PRO A 393 -13.45 36.77 5.36
CA PRO A 393 -13.65 36.00 4.16
C PRO A 393 -15.12 35.79 3.84
N GLU A 394 -15.50 36.04 2.59
CA GLU A 394 -16.87 35.79 2.06
C GLU A 394 -16.92 34.45 1.29
N ILE A 395 -15.78 33.88 0.90
CA ILE A 395 -15.66 32.60 0.18
C ILE A 395 -14.36 31.91 0.55
N GLN A 396 -14.32 30.58 0.46
CA GLN A 396 -13.10 29.79 0.50
C GLN A 396 -12.87 29.04 -0.82
N ILE A 397 -11.63 29.04 -1.32
CA ILE A 397 -11.20 28.13 -2.39
C ILE A 397 -10.40 27.02 -1.71
N ILE A 398 -10.88 25.78 -1.83
CA ILE A 398 -10.28 24.60 -1.20
C ILE A 398 -9.72 23.71 -2.31
N ALA A 399 -8.44 23.40 -2.25
CA ALA A 399 -7.78 22.59 -3.25
C ALA A 399 -6.78 21.61 -2.61
N SER A 400 -6.35 20.62 -3.36
CA SER A 400 -5.26 19.71 -3.01
C SER A 400 -4.29 19.54 -4.17
N GLY A 401 -3.04 19.20 -3.90
CA GLY A 401 -2.06 18.89 -4.93
C GLY A 401 -1.85 20.01 -5.94
N SER A 402 -1.86 19.67 -7.21
CA SER A 402 -1.55 20.60 -8.30
C SER A 402 -2.48 21.80 -8.40
N GLU A 403 -3.68 21.77 -7.85
CA GLU A 403 -4.66 22.84 -7.96
C GLU A 403 -4.48 23.96 -6.92
N VAL A 404 -3.69 23.73 -5.86
CA VAL A 404 -3.44 24.73 -4.81
C VAL A 404 -2.76 25.98 -5.36
N GLY A 405 -1.75 25.82 -6.24
CA GLY A 405 -1.09 26.94 -6.90
C GLY A 405 -2.06 27.75 -7.76
N ALA A 406 -2.92 27.09 -8.54
CA ALA A 406 -3.92 27.75 -9.36
C ALA A 406 -5.01 28.47 -8.54
N ALA A 407 -5.35 27.96 -7.35
CA ALA A 407 -6.25 28.62 -6.41
C ALA A 407 -5.66 29.94 -5.84
N LEU A 408 -4.36 29.94 -5.52
CA LEU A 408 -3.65 31.18 -5.13
C LEU A 408 -3.60 32.21 -6.26
N GLU A 409 -3.30 31.76 -7.47
CA GLU A 409 -3.30 32.65 -8.65
C GLU A 409 -4.70 33.22 -8.94
N ALA A 410 -5.76 32.39 -8.77
CA ALA A 410 -7.13 32.84 -8.94
C ALA A 410 -7.50 33.95 -7.94
N LYS A 411 -7.12 33.82 -6.65
CA LYS A 411 -7.27 34.88 -5.66
C LYS A 411 -6.54 36.15 -6.09
N ALA A 412 -5.30 36.03 -6.58
CA ALA A 412 -4.51 37.18 -7.06
C ALA A 412 -5.16 37.88 -8.27
N ILE A 413 -5.76 37.12 -9.22
CA ILE A 413 -6.51 37.66 -10.38
C ILE A 413 -7.71 38.48 -9.90
N LEU A 414 -8.45 38.00 -8.92
CA LEU A 414 -9.63 38.67 -8.37
C LEU A 414 -9.27 39.91 -7.56
N LYS A 415 -8.02 40.04 -7.10
CA LYS A 415 -7.55 41.12 -6.21
C LYS A 415 -8.46 41.30 -4.99
N SER A 416 -8.99 40.21 -4.48
CA SER A 416 -9.97 40.20 -3.40
C SER A 416 -9.31 39.82 -2.07
N GLU A 417 -9.51 40.68 -1.08
CA GLU A 417 -9.12 40.45 0.32
C GLU A 417 -10.18 39.62 1.09
N LYS A 418 -11.22 39.11 0.37
CA LYS A 418 -12.34 38.36 0.96
C LYS A 418 -12.32 36.86 0.66
N ILE A 419 -11.19 36.36 0.23
CA ILE A 419 -11.02 34.95 -0.18
C ILE A 419 -9.97 34.29 0.70
N ASN A 420 -10.35 33.22 1.39
CA ASN A 420 -9.36 32.27 1.95
C ASN A 420 -8.99 31.23 0.90
N VAL A 421 -7.71 30.87 0.85
CA VAL A 421 -7.25 29.67 0.13
C VAL A 421 -6.85 28.63 1.15
N VAL A 422 -7.45 27.44 1.03
CA VAL A 422 -7.22 26.29 1.92
C VAL A 422 -6.50 25.21 1.11
N SER A 423 -5.38 24.73 1.62
CA SER A 423 -4.76 23.51 1.13
C SER A 423 -5.23 22.31 1.95
N MET A 424 -5.63 21.23 1.27
CA MET A 424 -6.14 20.01 1.88
C MET A 424 -5.29 18.80 1.44
N PRO A 425 -4.04 18.69 1.93
CA PRO A 425 -3.15 17.61 1.50
C PRO A 425 -3.61 16.21 1.91
N CYS A 426 -4.39 16.05 3.01
CA CYS A 426 -4.93 14.76 3.44
C CYS A 426 -6.32 14.91 4.08
N LEU A 427 -7.36 14.74 3.28
CA LEU A 427 -8.75 14.88 3.74
C LEU A 427 -9.12 13.86 4.84
N ASP A 428 -8.57 12.64 4.76
CA ASP A 428 -8.85 11.57 5.72
C ASP A 428 -8.42 12.00 7.12
N LEU A 429 -7.18 12.47 7.25
CA LEU A 429 -6.62 12.92 8.52
C LEU A 429 -7.28 14.22 9.02
N PHE A 430 -7.65 15.12 8.11
CA PHE A 430 -8.41 16.34 8.46
C PHE A 430 -9.76 16.00 9.09
N ASN A 431 -10.44 14.98 8.57
CA ASN A 431 -11.74 14.55 9.12
C ASN A 431 -11.66 13.94 10.53
N GLU A 432 -10.48 13.47 10.94
CA GLU A 432 -10.24 12.97 12.29
C GLU A 432 -9.97 14.08 13.32
N GLN A 433 -9.74 15.32 12.87
CA GLN A 433 -9.53 16.44 13.77
C GLN A 433 -10.81 16.81 14.53
N ASP A 434 -10.67 17.45 15.67
CA ASP A 434 -11.82 17.95 16.43
C ASP A 434 -12.61 18.98 15.63
N LEU A 435 -13.88 19.16 16.02
CA LEU A 435 -14.80 20.04 15.31
C LEU A 435 -14.32 21.49 15.28
N ALA A 436 -13.70 21.98 16.36
CA ALA A 436 -13.23 23.35 16.46
C ALA A 436 -12.10 23.62 15.46
N TYR A 437 -11.17 22.69 15.32
CA TYR A 437 -10.13 22.80 14.30
C TYR A 437 -10.72 22.75 12.89
N ARG A 438 -11.59 21.77 12.61
CA ARG A 438 -12.21 21.64 11.28
C ARG A 438 -12.99 22.88 10.87
N GLU A 439 -13.75 23.47 11.79
CA GLU A 439 -14.51 24.71 11.55
C GLU A 439 -13.62 25.96 11.48
N SER A 440 -12.43 25.95 12.06
CA SER A 440 -11.45 27.03 11.89
C SER A 440 -10.80 27.01 10.50
N VAL A 441 -10.70 25.84 9.86
CA VAL A 441 -10.14 25.67 8.51
C VAL A 441 -11.23 25.77 7.44
N ILE A 442 -12.35 25.05 7.60
CA ILE A 442 -13.51 25.08 6.70
C ILE A 442 -14.63 25.84 7.41
N LEU A 443 -14.78 27.12 7.09
CA LEU A 443 -15.74 28.01 7.73
C LEU A 443 -17.17 27.59 7.39
N PRO A 444 -18.06 27.33 8.36
CA PRO A 444 -19.35 26.69 8.09
C PRO A 444 -20.37 27.59 7.33
N ASN A 445 -20.27 28.89 7.48
CA ASN A 445 -21.35 29.83 7.08
C ASN A 445 -21.04 30.60 5.78
N ILE A 446 -20.00 30.28 5.06
CA ILE A 446 -19.67 30.91 3.79
C ILE A 446 -19.56 29.84 2.69
N PRO A 447 -19.83 30.18 1.41
CA PRO A 447 -19.69 29.23 0.30
C PRO A 447 -18.24 28.82 0.07
N LYS A 448 -18.04 27.60 -0.43
CA LYS A 448 -16.74 27.05 -0.81
C LYS A 448 -16.73 26.66 -2.28
N LEU A 449 -15.59 26.91 -2.91
CA LEU A 449 -15.24 26.38 -4.21
C LEU A 449 -14.18 25.28 -4.00
N PHE A 450 -14.58 24.03 -4.15
CA PHE A 450 -13.65 22.90 -4.15
C PHE A 450 -13.08 22.72 -5.55
N VAL A 451 -11.74 22.62 -5.66
CA VAL A 451 -11.04 22.52 -6.93
C VAL A 451 -10.10 21.32 -6.91
N GLU A 452 -10.39 20.32 -7.72
CA GLU A 452 -9.52 19.13 -7.84
C GLU A 452 -9.69 18.48 -9.20
N ILE A 453 -8.59 18.21 -9.89
CA ILE A 453 -8.58 17.50 -11.18
C ILE A 453 -8.81 15.99 -10.88
N SER A 454 -10.02 15.69 -10.43
CA SER A 454 -10.52 14.35 -10.13
C SER A 454 -12.05 14.33 -10.23
N HIS A 455 -12.65 13.15 -10.03
CA HIS A 455 -14.09 13.05 -9.97
C HIS A 455 -14.68 13.80 -8.75
N PRO A 456 -15.76 14.62 -8.92
CA PRO A 456 -16.33 15.45 -7.84
C PRO A 456 -16.70 14.69 -6.55
N ALA A 457 -16.97 13.39 -6.64
CA ALA A 457 -17.31 12.57 -5.48
C ALA A 457 -16.20 12.53 -4.41
N SER A 458 -14.96 12.87 -4.76
CA SER A 458 -13.82 12.95 -3.83
C SER A 458 -14.04 13.94 -2.70
N TRP A 459 -14.86 14.99 -2.91
CA TRP A 459 -15.19 16.02 -1.94
C TRP A 459 -16.59 15.89 -1.30
N GLY A 460 -17.42 14.98 -1.83
CA GLY A 460 -18.82 14.83 -1.42
C GLY A 460 -19.08 14.85 0.10
N PRO A 461 -18.27 14.16 0.91
CA PRO A 461 -18.49 14.07 2.36
C PRO A 461 -18.42 15.40 3.12
N ILE A 462 -17.74 16.43 2.59
CA ILE A 462 -17.56 17.73 3.28
C ILE A 462 -18.23 18.90 2.53
N CYS A 463 -18.94 18.61 1.44
CA CYS A 463 -19.64 19.61 0.64
C CYS A 463 -21.04 19.88 1.17
N SER A 464 -21.45 21.15 1.15
CA SER A 464 -22.81 21.60 1.47
C SER A 464 -23.57 22.06 0.24
N SER A 465 -24.86 22.39 0.38
CA SER A 465 -25.67 22.89 -0.73
C SER A 465 -25.29 24.30 -1.22
N MET A 466 -24.50 25.03 -0.44
CA MET A 466 -23.98 26.36 -0.81
C MET A 466 -22.68 26.27 -1.62
N ASP A 467 -22.07 25.10 -1.69
CA ASP A 467 -20.73 24.91 -2.22
C ASP A 467 -20.77 24.47 -3.68
N LYS A 468 -19.65 24.69 -4.36
CA LYS A 468 -19.44 24.23 -5.73
C LYS A 468 -18.20 23.37 -5.80
N ILE A 469 -18.27 22.26 -6.56
CA ILE A 469 -17.11 21.42 -6.87
C ILE A 469 -16.74 21.57 -8.34
N MET A 470 -15.51 22.00 -8.59
CA MET A 470 -14.86 21.88 -9.90
C MET A 470 -14.12 20.54 -9.94
N GLY A 471 -14.60 19.64 -10.78
CA GLY A 471 -14.04 18.29 -10.96
C GLY A 471 -14.39 17.77 -12.36
N ILE A 472 -13.82 16.63 -12.74
CA ILE A 472 -13.98 15.99 -14.04
C ILE A 472 -14.97 14.84 -13.93
N LYS A 473 -15.98 14.82 -14.83
CA LYS A 473 -17.04 13.78 -14.89
C LYS A 473 -16.90 12.87 -16.11
N THR A 474 -15.90 13.12 -16.94
CA THR A 474 -15.59 12.36 -18.15
C THR A 474 -14.16 11.83 -18.05
N PHE A 475 -13.74 10.97 -18.97
CA PHE A 475 -12.33 10.65 -19.08
C PHE A 475 -11.54 11.83 -19.69
N GLY A 476 -10.22 11.80 -19.49
CA GLY A 476 -9.31 12.80 -20.07
C GLY A 476 -9.10 12.62 -21.58
N GLU A 477 -8.14 13.35 -22.12
CA GLU A 477 -7.80 13.34 -23.54
C GLU A 477 -6.28 13.37 -23.75
N SER A 478 -5.81 13.04 -24.97
CA SER A 478 -4.39 13.03 -25.30
C SER A 478 -3.97 14.39 -25.88
N ALA A 479 -3.31 15.21 -25.07
CA ALA A 479 -2.72 16.50 -25.45
C ALA A 479 -1.69 16.92 -24.39
N PRO A 480 -0.86 17.97 -24.64
CA PRO A 480 0.01 18.52 -23.60
C PRO A 480 -0.76 18.89 -22.32
N GLY A 481 -0.22 18.52 -21.13
CA GLY A 481 -0.93 18.65 -19.87
C GLY A 481 -1.42 20.07 -19.56
N ASN A 482 -0.65 21.10 -19.89
CA ASN A 482 -1.05 22.50 -19.72
C ASN A 482 -2.25 22.90 -20.61
N ILE A 483 -2.37 22.29 -21.79
CA ILE A 483 -3.54 22.49 -22.68
C ILE A 483 -4.74 21.81 -22.06
N LEU A 484 -4.61 20.57 -21.58
CA LEU A 484 -5.70 19.83 -20.95
C LEU A 484 -6.21 20.55 -19.69
N ILE A 485 -5.33 21.00 -18.80
CA ILE A 485 -5.70 21.77 -17.62
C ILE A 485 -6.57 22.97 -17.99
N LYS A 486 -6.23 23.69 -19.07
CA LYS A 486 -6.99 24.84 -19.54
C LYS A 486 -8.32 24.43 -20.21
N GLU A 487 -8.31 23.46 -21.11
CA GLU A 487 -9.53 23.00 -21.81
C GLU A 487 -10.56 22.39 -20.86
N PHE A 488 -10.11 21.68 -19.82
CA PHE A 488 -10.98 21.17 -18.75
C PHE A 488 -11.35 22.24 -17.70
N GLY A 489 -10.81 23.47 -17.84
CA GLY A 489 -11.22 24.63 -17.04
C GLY A 489 -10.57 24.71 -15.66
N PHE A 490 -9.40 24.13 -15.45
CA PHE A 490 -8.68 24.19 -14.18
C PHE A 490 -7.55 25.23 -14.14
N ASP A 491 -7.51 26.12 -15.12
CA ASP A 491 -6.63 27.29 -15.08
C ASP A 491 -7.12 28.36 -14.08
N ALA A 492 -6.18 29.17 -13.57
CA ALA A 492 -6.48 30.18 -12.56
C ALA A 492 -7.56 31.19 -12.97
N SER A 493 -7.64 31.53 -14.27
CA SER A 493 -8.66 32.48 -14.76
C SER A 493 -10.06 31.90 -14.66
N ASN A 494 -10.24 30.62 -14.97
CA ASN A 494 -11.54 29.97 -14.86
C ASN A 494 -11.91 29.72 -13.39
N ILE A 495 -10.96 29.32 -12.55
CA ILE A 495 -11.18 29.21 -11.10
C ILE A 495 -11.62 30.56 -10.53
N ALA A 496 -10.97 31.67 -10.92
CA ALA A 496 -11.37 33.02 -10.52
C ALA A 496 -12.81 33.37 -10.96
N ASN A 497 -13.16 33.01 -12.22
CA ASN A 497 -14.53 33.25 -12.70
C ASN A 497 -15.59 32.45 -11.92
N GLU A 498 -15.27 31.20 -11.55
CA GLU A 498 -16.19 30.37 -10.74
C GLU A 498 -16.29 30.86 -9.28
N ALA A 499 -15.16 31.30 -8.69
CA ALA A 499 -15.16 31.93 -7.38
C ALA A 499 -15.96 33.23 -7.36
N LYS A 500 -15.85 34.05 -8.41
CA LYS A 500 -16.63 35.30 -8.53
C LYS A 500 -18.15 35.07 -8.56
N LYS A 501 -18.60 33.96 -9.18
CA LYS A 501 -20.03 33.60 -9.18
C LYS A 501 -20.59 33.28 -7.79
N LEU A 502 -19.73 32.89 -6.85
CA LEU A 502 -20.09 32.59 -5.47
C LEU A 502 -20.01 33.83 -4.55
N LEU A 503 -19.28 34.86 -4.97
CA LEU A 503 -19.17 36.13 -4.27
C LEU A 503 -20.40 37.06 -4.53
N GLY A 504 -21.26 36.72 -5.49
CA GLY A 504 -22.45 37.52 -5.90
C GLY A 504 -22.13 38.37 -7.12
#